data_2e675b7dfdb61e018429a4bc2d5d1a93
#
_entry.id   2e675b7dfdb61e018429a4bc2d5d1a93
#
_cell.length_a   1.000
_cell.length_b   1.000
_cell.length_c   1.000
_cell.angle_alpha   90.00
_cell.angle_beta   90.00
_cell.angle_gamma   90.00
#
_symmetry.space_group_name_H-M   'P 1'
#
loop_
_entity.id
_entity.type
_entity.pdbx_description
1 polymer ?
#
loop_
_entity_poly.entity_id
_entity_poly.type
_entity_poly.pdbx_seq_one_letter_code
_entity_poly.pdbx_strand_id
1 'polypeptide(L)'
;MKLPGKIAIMGGGSWATAIAKIVLAQADSINWYMRRDDRIEEFKRLGHNPAYLTSVRFDIKNINFSSDINKVVKESDTLIFVTPSPYLKSHLKKLKTKIKDKFIVTAIKGIVPDENLIVSDYFHQVYGVPEENIAVIAGPCHAEEVALERLSYLTIGCKDIDKAKIFARQLAGHYIKTSVSPDVAGIEYASVLKYIYAIAAGICSGLKYGDNFQAVLISNAIQEMNRFLNTVHPVERSIDDSAYLGDLLVTSYSNFSRNRVFGTMIGKGYSVKSAQIEMEMIAEGYYGTKCIKELNKHLHVNMPIVDAVYNILYERISPMIEIKLLTDSFR
;
A
#
# COMPACT_ATOMS: atom_id res chain seq x y z
N MET A 1 23.58 -1.60 -13.52
CA MET A 1 22.31 -2.29 -13.23
C MET A 1 21.52 -2.44 -14.53
N LYS A 2 20.98 -3.64 -14.82
CA LYS A 2 20.13 -3.89 -16.00
C LYS A 2 18.67 -3.65 -15.60
N LEU A 3 17.95 -2.74 -16.23
CA LEU A 3 16.55 -2.42 -15.95
C LEU A 3 15.65 -2.76 -17.14
N PRO A 4 14.50 -3.41 -16.89
CA PRO A 4 14.07 -3.98 -15.59
C PRO A 4 14.85 -5.23 -15.19
N GLY A 5 15.61 -5.86 -16.09
CA GLY A 5 16.32 -7.11 -15.86
C GLY A 5 15.38 -8.25 -15.44
N LYS A 6 15.87 -9.19 -14.67
CA LYS A 6 15.05 -10.26 -14.09
C LYS A 6 14.25 -9.73 -12.90
N ILE A 7 12.92 -9.83 -12.96
CA ILE A 7 12.01 -9.31 -11.95
C ILE A 7 11.67 -10.40 -10.93
N ALA A 8 11.70 -10.03 -9.65
CA ALA A 8 11.20 -10.87 -8.57
C ALA A 8 9.99 -10.24 -7.86
N ILE A 9 8.98 -11.06 -7.57
CA ILE A 9 7.88 -10.71 -6.67
C ILE A 9 8.22 -11.22 -5.27
N MET A 10 8.26 -10.31 -4.29
CA MET A 10 8.66 -10.61 -2.91
C MET A 10 7.42 -10.54 -2.00
N GLY A 11 6.66 -11.64 -1.94
CA GLY A 11 5.42 -11.76 -1.19
C GLY A 11 4.41 -12.69 -1.86
N GLY A 12 3.35 -13.09 -1.15
CA GLY A 12 2.38 -14.09 -1.65
C GLY A 12 0.92 -13.71 -1.42
N GLY A 13 0.61 -12.43 -1.18
CA GLY A 13 -0.75 -11.92 -0.95
C GLY A 13 -1.52 -11.60 -2.23
N SER A 14 -2.73 -11.04 -2.08
CA SER A 14 -3.59 -10.63 -3.21
C SER A 14 -2.89 -9.64 -4.14
N TRP A 15 -2.28 -8.59 -3.58
CA TRP A 15 -1.59 -7.59 -4.37
C TRP A 15 -0.32 -8.13 -5.06
N ALA A 16 0.42 -9.06 -4.42
CA ALA A 16 1.53 -9.77 -5.06
C ALA A 16 1.06 -10.60 -6.27
N THR A 17 -0.09 -11.27 -6.14
CA THR A 17 -0.72 -12.03 -7.22
C THR A 17 -1.15 -11.13 -8.38
N ALA A 18 -1.75 -9.97 -8.08
CA ALA A 18 -2.14 -8.99 -9.09
C ALA A 18 -0.93 -8.41 -9.83
N ILE A 19 0.14 -8.01 -9.11
CA ILE A 19 1.38 -7.51 -9.71
C ILE A 19 2.04 -8.58 -10.56
N ALA A 20 2.10 -9.84 -10.11
CA ALA A 20 2.65 -10.94 -10.90
C ALA A 20 1.89 -11.11 -12.24
N LYS A 21 0.54 -11.01 -12.23
CA LYS A 21 -0.28 -11.02 -13.44
C LYS A 21 0.09 -9.87 -14.38
N ILE A 22 0.21 -8.65 -13.85
CA ILE A 22 0.58 -7.46 -14.64
C ILE A 22 1.96 -7.64 -15.27
N VAL A 23 2.96 -8.04 -14.48
CA VAL A 23 4.36 -8.18 -14.94
C VAL A 23 4.48 -9.28 -16.00
N LEU A 24 3.82 -10.43 -15.81
CA LEU A 24 3.85 -11.55 -16.76
C LEU A 24 3.15 -11.25 -18.08
N ALA A 25 2.35 -10.20 -18.17
CA ALA A 25 1.81 -9.72 -19.45
C ALA A 25 2.87 -9.15 -20.39
N GLN A 26 4.04 -8.74 -19.84
CA GLN A 26 5.14 -8.12 -20.58
C GLN A 26 6.47 -8.87 -20.43
N ALA A 27 6.62 -9.75 -19.45
CA ALA A 27 7.83 -10.49 -19.17
C ALA A 27 7.63 -12.00 -19.45
N ASP A 28 8.63 -12.62 -20.11
CA ASP A 28 8.60 -14.06 -20.38
C ASP A 28 8.57 -14.93 -19.12
N SER A 29 9.19 -14.43 -18.04
CA SER A 29 9.22 -15.14 -16.76
C SER A 29 9.58 -14.23 -15.59
N ILE A 30 9.16 -14.65 -14.39
CA ILE A 30 9.48 -13.96 -13.11
C ILE A 30 10.07 -14.95 -12.11
N ASN A 31 10.82 -14.41 -11.12
CA ASN A 31 11.12 -15.11 -9.90
C ASN A 31 10.05 -14.73 -8.84
N TRP A 32 9.61 -15.70 -8.03
CA TRP A 32 8.58 -15.43 -7.02
C TRP A 32 8.96 -16.00 -5.68
N TYR A 33 9.24 -15.14 -4.72
CA TYR A 33 9.49 -15.52 -3.33
C TYR A 33 8.18 -15.65 -2.56
N MET A 34 7.93 -16.83 -2.04
CA MET A 34 6.85 -17.10 -1.08
C MET A 34 7.43 -17.83 0.13
N ARG A 35 7.20 -17.33 1.34
CA ARG A 35 7.81 -17.85 2.58
C ARG A 35 7.52 -19.32 2.88
N ARG A 36 6.42 -19.87 2.38
CA ARG A 36 5.89 -21.19 2.70
C ARG A 36 5.98 -22.13 1.50
N ASP A 37 6.75 -23.22 1.64
CA ASP A 37 6.90 -24.23 0.59
C ASP A 37 5.59 -24.94 0.27
N ASP A 38 4.77 -25.25 1.29
CA ASP A 38 3.46 -25.87 1.11
C ASP A 38 2.54 -25.02 0.21
N ARG A 39 2.60 -23.67 0.34
CA ARG A 39 1.84 -22.77 -0.52
C ARG A 39 2.38 -22.71 -1.94
N ILE A 40 3.69 -22.85 -2.13
CA ILE A 40 4.31 -22.95 -3.44
C ILE A 40 3.86 -24.22 -4.16
N GLU A 41 3.91 -25.37 -3.49
CA GLU A 41 3.50 -26.64 -4.07
C GLU A 41 2.01 -26.66 -4.40
N GLU A 42 1.18 -26.11 -3.52
CA GLU A 42 -0.25 -25.95 -3.78
C GLU A 42 -0.52 -25.03 -4.98
N PHE A 43 0.21 -23.90 -5.08
CA PHE A 43 0.11 -22.98 -6.21
C PHE A 43 0.48 -23.68 -7.53
N LYS A 44 1.59 -24.40 -7.56
CA LYS A 44 2.03 -25.18 -8.74
C LYS A 44 0.97 -26.19 -9.17
N ARG A 45 0.39 -26.91 -8.22
CA ARG A 45 -0.63 -27.94 -8.46
C ARG A 45 -1.92 -27.33 -9.02
N LEU A 46 -2.35 -26.17 -8.50
CA LEU A 46 -3.62 -25.53 -8.87
C LEU A 46 -3.50 -24.61 -10.08
N GLY A 47 -2.31 -24.12 -10.41
CA GLY A 47 -2.10 -23.09 -11.43
C GLY A 47 -2.60 -21.70 -11.04
N HIS A 48 -2.88 -21.46 -9.75
CA HIS A 48 -3.29 -20.17 -9.21
C HIS A 48 -2.90 -20.06 -7.74
N ASN A 49 -2.94 -18.84 -7.19
CA ASN A 49 -2.71 -18.64 -5.76
C ASN A 49 -3.82 -19.34 -4.95
N PRO A 50 -3.48 -20.24 -4.02
CA PRO A 50 -4.48 -21.04 -3.30
C PRO A 50 -5.35 -20.22 -2.33
N ALA A 51 -4.88 -19.04 -1.90
CA ALA A 51 -5.55 -18.22 -0.88
C ALA A 51 -6.09 -16.89 -1.42
N TYR A 52 -5.58 -16.40 -2.56
CA TYR A 52 -5.89 -15.05 -3.04
C TYR A 52 -6.12 -15.05 -4.55
N LEU A 53 -7.15 -14.33 -5.01
CA LEU A 53 -7.46 -14.16 -6.43
C LEU A 53 -7.44 -15.49 -7.20
N THR A 54 -8.15 -16.48 -6.70
CA THR A 54 -8.16 -17.86 -7.21
C THR A 54 -8.64 -17.99 -8.67
N SER A 55 -9.30 -16.96 -9.19
CA SER A 55 -9.67 -16.86 -10.60
C SER A 55 -8.51 -16.53 -11.54
N VAL A 56 -7.40 -15.99 -11.02
CA VAL A 56 -6.23 -15.64 -11.83
C VAL A 56 -5.39 -16.89 -12.08
N ARG A 57 -5.34 -17.33 -13.33
CA ARG A 57 -4.53 -18.49 -13.76
C ARG A 57 -3.17 -18.05 -14.26
N PHE A 58 -2.16 -18.88 -13.98
CA PHE A 58 -0.78 -18.66 -14.39
C PHE A 58 -0.25 -19.87 -15.16
N ASP A 59 0.55 -19.64 -16.20
CA ASP A 59 1.43 -20.68 -16.74
C ASP A 59 2.62 -20.82 -15.77
N ILE A 60 2.61 -21.92 -15.01
CA ILE A 60 3.61 -22.18 -13.97
C ILE A 60 5.03 -22.29 -14.53
N LYS A 61 5.18 -22.60 -15.82
CA LYS A 61 6.50 -22.67 -16.48
C LYS A 61 7.21 -21.33 -16.53
N ASN A 62 6.45 -20.24 -16.49
CA ASN A 62 6.97 -18.88 -16.53
C ASN A 62 7.30 -18.32 -15.14
N ILE A 63 7.20 -19.14 -14.07
CA ILE A 63 7.41 -18.69 -12.70
C ILE A 63 8.45 -19.57 -12.00
N ASN A 64 9.54 -18.95 -11.57
CA ASN A 64 10.55 -19.58 -10.73
C ASN A 64 10.24 -19.33 -9.26
N PHE A 65 9.48 -20.23 -8.64
CA PHE A 65 9.16 -20.14 -7.21
C PHE A 65 10.34 -20.54 -6.31
N SER A 66 10.49 -19.84 -5.19
CA SER A 66 11.40 -20.25 -4.12
C SER A 66 10.95 -19.71 -2.77
N SER A 67 11.15 -20.50 -1.71
CA SER A 67 11.06 -20.08 -0.31
C SER A 67 12.39 -19.58 0.28
N ASP A 68 13.47 -19.65 -0.50
CA ASP A 68 14.75 -19.04 -0.15
C ASP A 68 14.85 -17.62 -0.72
N ILE A 69 14.71 -16.62 0.18
CA ILE A 69 14.78 -15.21 -0.18
C ILE A 69 16.15 -14.85 -0.78
N ASN A 70 17.24 -15.46 -0.30
CA ASN A 70 18.60 -15.16 -0.77
C ASN A 70 18.82 -15.63 -2.20
N LYS A 71 18.29 -16.82 -2.54
CA LYS A 71 18.31 -17.36 -3.89
C LYS A 71 17.57 -16.40 -4.85
N VAL A 72 16.33 -16.03 -4.50
CA VAL A 72 15.52 -15.14 -5.34
C VAL A 72 16.20 -13.79 -5.54
N VAL A 73 16.74 -13.19 -4.48
CA VAL A 73 17.45 -11.90 -4.56
C VAL A 73 18.71 -12.00 -5.41
N LYS A 74 19.48 -13.09 -5.29
CA LYS A 74 20.70 -13.31 -6.08
C LYS A 74 20.42 -13.43 -7.58
N GLU A 75 19.31 -14.09 -7.94
CA GLU A 75 18.91 -14.38 -9.33
C GLU A 75 18.06 -13.27 -9.97
N SER A 76 17.91 -12.11 -9.32
CA SER A 76 17.03 -11.03 -9.80
C SER A 76 17.73 -9.68 -9.80
N ASP A 77 17.33 -8.80 -10.71
CA ASP A 77 17.81 -7.42 -10.82
C ASP A 77 16.85 -6.42 -10.19
N THR A 78 15.55 -6.65 -10.36
CA THR A 78 14.45 -5.84 -9.79
C THR A 78 13.68 -6.67 -8.76
N LEU A 79 13.50 -6.10 -7.56
CA LEU A 79 12.79 -6.74 -6.45
C LEU A 79 11.54 -5.95 -6.10
N ILE A 80 10.35 -6.51 -6.35
CA ILE A 80 9.07 -5.87 -6.02
C ILE A 80 8.57 -6.41 -4.68
N PHE A 81 8.69 -5.61 -3.62
CA PHE A 81 8.25 -5.98 -2.28
C PHE A 81 6.75 -5.72 -2.11
N VAL A 82 6.01 -6.78 -1.77
CA VAL A 82 4.55 -6.79 -1.66
C VAL A 82 4.13 -7.57 -0.42
N THR A 83 4.35 -6.96 0.74
CA THR A 83 3.96 -7.52 2.04
C THR A 83 3.36 -6.40 2.89
N PRO A 84 2.45 -6.65 3.83
CA PRO A 84 1.99 -5.60 4.74
C PRO A 84 3.16 -5.01 5.54
N SER A 85 3.19 -3.69 5.70
CA SER A 85 4.30 -2.96 6.34
C SER A 85 4.68 -3.49 7.73
N PRO A 86 3.76 -3.91 8.62
CA PRO A 86 4.12 -4.46 9.92
C PRO A 86 4.91 -5.78 9.85
N TYR A 87 4.86 -6.47 8.71
CA TYR A 87 5.55 -7.74 8.52
C TYR A 87 6.84 -7.62 7.72
N LEU A 88 7.20 -6.44 7.22
CA LEU A 88 8.37 -6.26 6.36
C LEU A 88 9.66 -6.72 7.04
N LYS A 89 9.91 -6.31 8.30
CA LYS A 89 11.09 -6.72 9.07
C LYS A 89 11.18 -8.23 9.23
N SER A 90 10.07 -8.88 9.57
CA SER A 90 10.03 -10.33 9.72
C SER A 90 10.19 -11.06 8.38
N HIS A 91 9.72 -10.45 7.29
CA HIS A 91 9.88 -10.95 5.93
C HIS A 91 11.36 -10.91 5.50
N LEU A 92 12.08 -9.86 5.89
CA LEU A 92 13.50 -9.66 5.57
C LEU A 92 14.46 -10.33 6.56
N LYS A 93 13.96 -10.91 7.67
CA LYS A 93 14.81 -11.48 8.74
C LYS A 93 15.84 -12.50 8.25
N LYS A 94 15.52 -13.28 7.21
CA LYS A 94 16.41 -14.29 6.63
C LYS A 94 17.28 -13.76 5.48
N LEU A 95 17.12 -12.49 5.09
CA LEU A 95 17.89 -11.90 4.00
C LEU A 95 19.33 -11.65 4.46
N LYS A 96 20.28 -12.30 3.79
CA LYS A 96 21.73 -12.14 3.99
C LYS A 96 22.40 -11.59 2.73
N THR A 97 21.77 -11.79 1.57
CA THR A 97 22.27 -11.29 0.28
C THR A 97 22.11 -9.77 0.23
N LYS A 98 23.16 -9.07 -0.17
CA LYS A 98 23.14 -7.61 -0.34
C LYS A 98 22.15 -7.22 -1.44
N ILE A 99 21.38 -6.16 -1.18
CA ILE A 99 20.39 -5.60 -2.13
C ILE A 99 20.73 -4.18 -2.58
N LYS A 100 21.86 -3.64 -2.14
CA LYS A 100 22.31 -2.27 -2.43
C LYS A 100 22.33 -1.95 -3.93
N ASP A 101 22.72 -2.92 -4.75
CA ASP A 101 22.87 -2.74 -6.20
C ASP A 101 21.63 -3.20 -7.00
N LYS A 102 20.52 -3.49 -6.31
CA LYS A 102 19.26 -3.89 -6.92
C LYS A 102 18.35 -2.68 -7.13
N PHE A 103 17.44 -2.81 -8.10
CA PHE A 103 16.32 -1.87 -8.20
C PHE A 103 15.22 -2.36 -7.29
N ILE A 104 14.92 -1.59 -6.25
CA ILE A 104 13.90 -1.92 -5.27
C ILE A 104 12.61 -1.23 -5.67
N VAL A 105 11.54 -2.00 -5.75
CA VAL A 105 10.20 -1.47 -5.97
C VAL A 105 9.35 -1.84 -4.76
N THR A 106 8.80 -0.85 -4.09
CA THR A 106 7.84 -1.09 -3.02
C THR A 106 6.41 -0.89 -3.52
N ALA A 107 5.58 -1.88 -3.28
CA ALA A 107 4.13 -1.81 -3.45
C ALA A 107 3.43 -1.89 -2.08
N ILE A 108 4.18 -1.60 -1.02
CA ILE A 108 3.73 -1.60 0.37
C ILE A 108 3.13 -0.23 0.68
N LYS A 109 1.93 -0.21 1.22
CA LYS A 109 1.19 1.02 1.52
C LYS A 109 1.12 1.21 3.04
N GLY A 110 2.26 1.53 3.67
CA GLY A 110 2.36 1.66 5.11
C GLY A 110 3.68 2.23 5.58
N ILE A 111 3.81 2.41 6.88
CA ILE A 111 5.02 2.82 7.59
C ILE A 111 5.60 1.59 8.28
N VAL A 112 6.93 1.46 8.31
CA VAL A 112 7.61 0.40 9.06
C VAL A 112 7.49 0.73 10.54
N PRO A 113 6.78 -0.10 11.35
CA PRO A 113 6.64 0.17 12.77
C PRO A 113 7.99 0.13 13.49
N ASP A 114 8.05 0.74 14.65
CA ASP A 114 9.21 0.95 15.52
C ASP A 114 10.19 2.00 14.97
N GLU A 115 10.61 1.92 13.71
CA GLU A 115 11.43 2.93 13.05
C GLU A 115 10.65 4.18 12.68
N ASN A 116 9.33 4.07 12.48
CA ASN A 116 8.44 5.11 11.93
C ASN A 116 8.92 5.68 10.58
N LEU A 117 9.57 4.84 9.79
CA LEU A 117 10.06 5.19 8.45
C LEU A 117 9.07 4.74 7.37
N ILE A 118 8.91 5.56 6.33
CA ILE A 118 8.33 5.09 5.07
C ILE A 118 9.22 4.01 4.48
N VAL A 119 8.67 3.16 3.63
CA VAL A 119 9.37 1.95 3.18
C VAL A 119 10.59 2.27 2.33
N SER A 120 10.55 3.33 1.51
CA SER A 120 11.70 3.80 0.75
C SER A 120 12.85 4.21 1.67
N ASP A 121 12.57 5.01 2.69
CA ASP A 121 13.59 5.44 3.66
C ASP A 121 14.16 4.25 4.44
N TYR A 122 13.33 3.27 4.77
CA TYR A 122 13.79 2.05 5.42
C TYR A 122 14.79 1.27 4.55
N PHE A 123 14.52 1.10 3.26
CA PHE A 123 15.47 0.45 2.35
C PHE A 123 16.73 1.28 2.15
N HIS A 124 16.60 2.60 2.09
CA HIS A 124 17.76 3.49 1.98
C HIS A 124 18.65 3.44 3.22
N GLN A 125 18.07 3.68 4.41
CA GLN A 125 18.83 3.83 5.65
C GLN A 125 19.36 2.50 6.20
N VAL A 126 18.56 1.41 6.13
CA VAL A 126 18.92 0.13 6.73
C VAL A 126 19.72 -0.76 5.78
N TYR A 127 19.42 -0.74 4.48
CA TYR A 127 20.06 -1.59 3.49
C TYR A 127 21.03 -0.86 2.58
N GLY A 128 21.16 0.46 2.72
CA GLY A 128 22.07 1.29 1.92
C GLY A 128 21.72 1.34 0.44
N VAL A 129 20.45 1.11 0.07
CA VAL A 129 20.00 1.22 -1.32
C VAL A 129 19.99 2.70 -1.71
N PRO A 130 20.63 3.10 -2.82
CA PRO A 130 20.55 4.48 -3.30
C PRO A 130 19.10 4.87 -3.60
N GLU A 131 18.70 6.10 -3.24
CA GLU A 131 17.31 6.56 -3.39
C GLU A 131 16.86 6.53 -4.87
N GLU A 132 17.76 6.80 -5.81
CA GLU A 132 17.51 6.69 -7.25
C GLU A 132 17.29 5.26 -7.74
N ASN A 133 17.53 4.26 -6.88
CA ASN A 133 17.26 2.84 -7.14
C ASN A 133 16.03 2.34 -6.39
N ILE A 134 15.25 3.23 -5.80
CA ILE A 134 14.01 2.88 -5.09
C ILE A 134 12.83 3.50 -5.83
N ALA A 135 11.86 2.67 -6.16
CA ALA A 135 10.59 3.10 -6.74
C ALA A 135 9.41 2.65 -5.88
N VAL A 136 8.30 3.37 -5.97
CA VAL A 136 7.05 3.03 -5.31
C VAL A 136 5.94 2.84 -6.34
N ILE A 137 5.03 1.89 -6.10
CA ILE A 137 3.80 1.70 -6.87
C ILE A 137 2.62 2.21 -6.06
N ALA A 138 1.90 3.19 -6.58
CA ALA A 138 0.70 3.75 -5.98
C ALA A 138 -0.40 3.98 -7.03
N GLY A 139 -1.52 4.58 -6.61
CA GLY A 139 -2.65 4.91 -7.47
C GLY A 139 -3.87 4.02 -7.23
N PRO A 140 -5.03 4.38 -7.82
CA PRO A 140 -6.30 3.69 -7.66
C PRO A 140 -6.28 2.32 -8.35
N CYS A 141 -5.92 1.28 -7.58
CA CYS A 141 -5.72 -0.06 -8.12
C CYS A 141 -5.98 -1.12 -7.03
N HIS A 142 -7.17 -1.68 -7.00
CA HIS A 142 -7.49 -2.84 -6.17
C HIS A 142 -7.09 -4.14 -6.85
N ALA A 143 -6.51 -5.07 -6.08
CA ALA A 143 -6.04 -6.35 -6.60
C ALA A 143 -7.17 -7.16 -7.25
N GLU A 144 -8.37 -7.08 -6.68
CA GLU A 144 -9.59 -7.73 -7.14
C GLU A 144 -10.02 -7.21 -8.52
N GLU A 145 -9.92 -5.89 -8.75
CA GLU A 145 -10.24 -5.26 -10.04
C GLU A 145 -9.19 -5.59 -11.11
N VAL A 146 -7.91 -5.62 -10.73
CA VAL A 146 -6.82 -6.08 -11.60
C VAL A 146 -7.04 -7.54 -12.01
N ALA A 147 -7.46 -8.39 -11.10
CA ALA A 147 -7.78 -9.79 -11.39
C ALA A 147 -8.87 -9.90 -12.48
N LEU A 148 -9.85 -8.99 -12.46
CA LEU A 148 -10.96 -8.88 -13.43
C LEU A 148 -10.60 -8.04 -14.67
N GLU A 149 -9.35 -7.61 -14.82
CA GLU A 149 -8.87 -6.77 -15.93
C GLU A 149 -9.65 -5.45 -16.10
N ARG A 150 -10.09 -4.88 -14.97
CA ARG A 150 -10.69 -3.55 -14.96
C ARG A 150 -9.63 -2.48 -15.16
N LEU A 151 -9.96 -1.46 -15.94
CA LEU A 151 -9.05 -0.35 -16.23
C LEU A 151 -8.57 0.29 -14.91
N SER A 152 -7.26 0.23 -14.67
CA SER A 152 -6.62 0.68 -13.46
C SER A 152 -5.43 1.59 -13.80
N TYR A 153 -5.14 2.52 -12.88
CA TYR A 153 -4.07 3.50 -13.04
C TYR A 153 -3.02 3.31 -11.95
N LEU A 154 -1.76 3.20 -12.37
CA LEU A 154 -0.61 3.10 -11.48
C LEU A 154 0.30 4.31 -11.67
N THR A 155 0.72 4.92 -10.57
CA THR A 155 1.78 5.91 -10.55
C THR A 155 3.05 5.27 -10.02
N ILE A 156 4.15 5.39 -10.76
CA ILE A 156 5.46 4.91 -10.37
C ILE A 156 6.26 6.10 -9.87
N GLY A 157 6.43 6.17 -8.55
CA GLY A 157 7.29 7.16 -7.90
C GLY A 157 8.74 6.69 -7.91
N CYS A 158 9.67 7.50 -8.43
CA CYS A 158 11.11 7.27 -8.32
C CYS A 158 11.85 8.58 -8.52
N LYS A 159 12.90 8.85 -7.73
CA LYS A 159 13.74 10.05 -7.90
C LYS A 159 14.40 10.09 -9.29
N ASP A 160 14.79 8.94 -9.82
CA ASP A 160 15.26 8.79 -11.20
C ASP A 160 14.06 8.53 -12.13
N ILE A 161 13.61 9.57 -12.82
CA ILE A 161 12.43 9.53 -13.69
C ILE A 161 12.63 8.60 -14.90
N ASP A 162 13.84 8.43 -15.38
CA ASP A 162 14.09 7.53 -16.53
C ASP A 162 13.98 6.07 -16.10
N LYS A 163 14.45 5.71 -14.91
CA LYS A 163 14.20 4.39 -14.31
C LYS A 163 12.72 4.18 -14.07
N ALA A 164 12.00 5.20 -13.55
CA ALA A 164 10.56 5.14 -13.39
C ALA A 164 9.84 4.85 -14.71
N LYS A 165 10.19 5.54 -15.80
CA LYS A 165 9.61 5.31 -17.14
C LYS A 165 9.89 3.90 -17.66
N ILE A 166 11.12 3.40 -17.49
CA ILE A 166 11.49 2.04 -17.91
C ILE A 166 10.62 1.02 -17.17
N PHE A 167 10.51 1.16 -15.85
CA PHE A 167 9.72 0.23 -15.04
C PHE A 167 8.21 0.39 -15.29
N ALA A 168 7.71 1.61 -15.49
CA ALA A 168 6.31 1.88 -15.80
C ALA A 168 5.86 1.18 -17.10
N ARG A 169 6.72 1.17 -18.14
CA ARG A 169 6.45 0.44 -19.40
C ARG A 169 6.31 -1.07 -19.18
N GLN A 170 7.01 -1.63 -18.21
CA GLN A 170 6.91 -3.06 -17.85
C GLN A 170 5.56 -3.42 -17.21
N LEU A 171 4.87 -2.43 -16.66
CA LEU A 171 3.55 -2.63 -16.05
C LEU A 171 2.40 -2.20 -16.98
N ALA A 172 2.66 -1.36 -17.96
CA ALA A 172 1.63 -0.82 -18.86
C ALA A 172 1.01 -1.92 -19.74
N GLY A 173 -0.29 -1.84 -19.94
CA GLY A 173 -1.04 -2.80 -20.74
C GLY A 173 -2.43 -2.28 -21.14
N HIS A 174 -3.27 -3.16 -21.68
CA HIS A 174 -4.59 -2.75 -22.14
C HIS A 174 -5.53 -2.31 -21.01
N TYR A 175 -5.40 -2.91 -19.81
CA TYR A 175 -6.17 -2.55 -18.62
C TYR A 175 -5.34 -1.85 -17.53
N ILE A 176 -4.03 -1.63 -17.75
CA ILE A 176 -3.16 -0.88 -16.84
C ILE A 176 -2.58 0.33 -17.55
N LYS A 177 -2.89 1.52 -17.04
CA LYS A 177 -2.26 2.78 -17.45
C LYS A 177 -1.25 3.19 -16.39
N THR A 178 -0.12 3.74 -16.83
CA THR A 178 0.96 4.14 -15.93
C THR A 178 1.33 5.60 -16.10
N SER A 179 1.62 6.26 -14.99
CA SER A 179 2.25 7.58 -14.92
C SER A 179 3.52 7.51 -14.05
N VAL A 180 4.35 8.53 -14.08
CA VAL A 180 5.56 8.61 -13.28
C VAL A 180 5.60 9.90 -12.47
N SER A 181 6.24 9.86 -11.30
CA SER A 181 6.39 11.01 -10.42
C SER A 181 7.74 10.96 -9.70
N PRO A 182 8.42 12.09 -9.46
CA PRO A 182 9.62 12.14 -8.63
C PRO A 182 9.31 12.15 -7.13
N ASP A 183 8.05 12.37 -6.72
CA ASP A 183 7.63 12.55 -5.33
C ASP A 183 7.41 11.21 -4.61
N VAL A 184 8.50 10.47 -4.38
CA VAL A 184 8.46 9.15 -3.70
C VAL A 184 7.86 9.27 -2.31
N ALA A 185 8.38 10.17 -1.48
CA ALA A 185 7.96 10.32 -0.09
C ALA A 185 6.49 10.79 0.02
N GLY A 186 6.09 11.78 -0.78
CA GLY A 186 4.69 12.24 -0.79
C GLY A 186 3.71 11.14 -1.18
N ILE A 187 4.04 10.31 -2.18
CA ILE A 187 3.23 9.18 -2.60
C ILE A 187 3.12 8.12 -1.49
N GLU A 188 4.22 7.79 -0.80
CA GLU A 188 4.18 6.83 0.29
C GLU A 188 3.37 7.33 1.48
N TYR A 189 3.60 8.57 1.94
CA TYR A 189 2.79 9.16 3.03
C TYR A 189 1.31 9.27 2.65
N ALA A 190 0.99 9.69 1.42
CA ALA A 190 -0.39 9.72 0.94
C ALA A 190 -1.04 8.32 0.97
N SER A 191 -0.28 7.27 0.63
CA SER A 191 -0.74 5.88 0.69
C SER A 191 -1.03 5.40 2.11
N VAL A 192 -0.33 5.93 3.12
CA VAL A 192 -0.65 5.69 4.54
C VAL A 192 -1.90 6.45 4.96
N LEU A 193 -1.93 7.76 4.68
CA LEU A 193 -3.01 8.65 5.10
C LEU A 193 -4.36 8.23 4.52
N LYS A 194 -4.42 7.84 3.24
CA LYS A 194 -5.67 7.36 2.65
C LYS A 194 -6.27 6.16 3.38
N TYR A 195 -5.45 5.29 3.95
CA TYR A 195 -5.92 4.16 4.74
C TYR A 195 -6.55 4.61 6.06
N ILE A 196 -6.00 5.64 6.69
CA ILE A 196 -6.57 6.24 7.90
C ILE A 196 -7.90 6.92 7.56
N TYR A 197 -7.95 7.67 6.47
CA TYR A 197 -9.18 8.33 6.02
C TYR A 197 -10.25 7.33 5.57
N ALA A 198 -9.86 6.19 4.99
CA ALA A 198 -10.78 5.11 4.69
C ALA A 198 -11.38 4.47 5.96
N ILE A 199 -10.61 4.37 7.06
CA ILE A 199 -11.15 3.96 8.36
C ILE A 199 -12.19 5.00 8.84
N ALA A 200 -11.88 6.29 8.78
CA ALA A 200 -12.82 7.36 9.15
C ALA A 200 -14.10 7.28 8.31
N ALA A 201 -13.98 7.14 7.00
CA ALA A 201 -15.11 6.96 6.09
C ALA A 201 -15.96 5.73 6.44
N GLY A 202 -15.31 4.62 6.78
CA GLY A 202 -15.97 3.42 7.25
C GLY A 202 -16.72 3.64 8.57
N ILE A 203 -16.10 4.29 9.56
CA ILE A 203 -16.73 4.63 10.85
C ILE A 203 -17.98 5.45 10.61
N CYS A 204 -17.90 6.51 9.81
CA CYS A 204 -19.06 7.34 9.47
C CYS A 204 -20.18 6.54 8.80
N SER A 205 -19.82 5.65 7.86
CA SER A 205 -20.79 4.73 7.22
C SER A 205 -21.45 3.79 8.24
N GLY A 206 -20.68 3.24 9.18
CA GLY A 206 -21.20 2.39 10.25
C GLY A 206 -22.15 3.12 11.21
N LEU A 207 -21.88 4.39 11.48
CA LEU A 207 -22.74 5.30 12.26
C LEU A 207 -23.93 5.83 11.46
N LYS A 208 -24.08 5.42 10.20
CA LYS A 208 -25.18 5.83 9.29
C LYS A 208 -25.14 7.31 8.87
N TYR A 209 -23.98 7.93 8.85
CA TYR A 209 -23.80 9.22 8.15
C TYR A 209 -23.97 8.98 6.65
N GLY A 210 -24.71 9.87 5.98
CA GLY A 210 -25.02 9.75 4.57
C GLY A 210 -23.89 10.27 3.64
N ASP A 211 -24.14 10.17 2.32
CA ASP A 211 -23.17 10.50 1.28
C ASP A 211 -22.76 11.99 1.29
N ASN A 212 -23.67 12.89 1.67
CA ASN A 212 -23.35 14.31 1.84
C ASN A 212 -22.20 14.52 2.83
N PHE A 213 -22.28 13.87 3.99
CA PHE A 213 -21.21 13.95 4.98
C PHE A 213 -19.92 13.24 4.51
N GLN A 214 -20.05 12.12 3.81
CA GLN A 214 -18.89 11.45 3.21
C GLN A 214 -18.13 12.37 2.24
N ALA A 215 -18.84 13.14 1.42
CA ALA A 215 -18.20 14.11 0.52
C ALA A 215 -17.45 15.21 1.29
N VAL A 216 -18.03 15.73 2.37
CA VAL A 216 -17.37 16.70 3.26
C VAL A 216 -16.16 16.10 3.95
N LEU A 217 -16.26 14.86 4.47
CA LEU A 217 -15.14 14.16 5.09
C LEU A 217 -13.97 14.03 4.11
N ILE A 218 -14.22 13.59 2.87
CA ILE A 218 -13.15 13.41 1.87
C ILE A 218 -12.55 14.76 1.45
N SER A 219 -13.35 15.81 1.33
CA SER A 219 -12.87 17.17 1.05
C SER A 219 -11.93 17.67 2.16
N ASN A 220 -12.23 17.40 3.42
CA ASN A 220 -11.35 17.74 4.53
C ASN A 220 -10.13 16.80 4.61
N ALA A 221 -10.28 15.53 4.26
CA ALA A 221 -9.19 14.55 4.24
C ALA A 221 -8.10 14.92 3.23
N ILE A 222 -8.47 15.36 2.01
CA ILE A 222 -7.46 15.78 1.02
C ILE A 222 -6.75 17.07 1.45
N GLN A 223 -7.44 17.99 2.11
CA GLN A 223 -6.82 19.19 2.67
C GLN A 223 -5.86 18.84 3.82
N GLU A 224 -6.25 17.93 4.70
CA GLU A 224 -5.41 17.43 5.79
C GLU A 224 -4.17 16.72 5.25
N MET A 225 -4.34 15.85 4.25
CA MET A 225 -3.23 15.21 3.52
C MET A 225 -2.27 16.26 2.96
N ASN A 226 -2.79 17.27 2.26
CA ASN A 226 -1.96 18.31 1.66
C ASN A 226 -1.15 19.09 2.71
N ARG A 227 -1.78 19.46 3.85
CA ARG A 227 -1.06 20.11 4.96
C ARG A 227 0.08 19.26 5.47
N PHE A 228 -0.18 17.97 5.72
CA PHE A 228 0.83 17.05 6.22
C PHE A 228 1.98 16.87 5.21
N LEU A 229 1.67 16.60 3.95
CA LEU A 229 2.67 16.39 2.91
C LEU A 229 3.56 17.61 2.68
N ASN A 230 2.99 18.81 2.70
CA ASN A 230 3.75 20.06 2.56
C ASN A 230 4.66 20.35 3.76
N THR A 231 4.36 19.79 4.94
CA THR A 231 5.21 19.91 6.11
C THR A 231 6.32 18.86 6.14
N VAL A 232 5.99 17.59 5.86
CA VAL A 232 6.95 16.49 5.97
C VAL A 232 7.88 16.39 4.77
N HIS A 233 7.40 16.79 3.59
CA HIS A 233 8.17 16.75 2.34
C HIS A 233 7.72 17.90 1.42
N PRO A 234 8.26 19.12 1.60
CA PRO A 234 7.81 20.32 0.89
C PRO A 234 8.34 20.33 -0.55
N VAL A 235 7.55 19.77 -1.47
CA VAL A 235 7.78 19.81 -2.92
C VAL A 235 6.51 20.25 -3.64
N GLU A 236 6.65 20.83 -4.82
CA GLU A 236 5.50 21.13 -5.67
C GLU A 236 4.84 19.84 -6.13
N ARG A 237 3.53 19.72 -5.88
CA ARG A 237 2.71 18.56 -6.28
C ARG A 237 1.29 18.97 -6.60
N SER A 238 0.66 18.26 -7.53
CA SER A 238 -0.78 18.34 -7.79
C SER A 238 -1.48 17.35 -6.87
N ILE A 239 -2.07 17.82 -5.79
CA ILE A 239 -2.72 16.95 -4.78
C ILE A 239 -3.98 16.25 -5.33
N ASP A 240 -4.52 16.72 -6.43
CA ASP A 240 -5.65 16.16 -7.17
C ASP A 240 -5.26 15.07 -8.17
N ASP A 241 -3.96 14.79 -8.35
CA ASP A 241 -3.51 13.67 -9.16
C ASP A 241 -4.00 12.31 -8.65
N SER A 242 -4.02 11.33 -9.54
CA SER A 242 -4.55 9.98 -9.25
C SER A 242 -3.81 9.25 -8.13
N ALA A 243 -2.53 9.56 -7.88
CA ALA A 243 -1.76 8.98 -6.78
C ALA A 243 -2.19 9.49 -5.40
N TYR A 244 -2.83 10.65 -5.32
CA TYR A 244 -3.31 11.29 -4.09
C TYR A 244 -4.83 11.23 -4.00
N LEU A 245 -5.55 12.19 -4.62
CA LEU A 245 -7.00 12.27 -4.56
C LEU A 245 -7.68 11.03 -5.16
N GLY A 246 -7.22 10.57 -6.32
CA GLY A 246 -7.84 9.39 -6.98
C GLY A 246 -7.75 8.14 -6.11
N ASP A 247 -6.58 7.88 -5.51
CA ASP A 247 -6.35 6.72 -4.65
C ASP A 247 -7.07 6.87 -3.29
N LEU A 248 -7.22 8.09 -2.76
CA LEU A 248 -8.04 8.39 -1.60
C LEU A 248 -9.53 8.08 -1.87
N LEU A 249 -10.07 8.56 -2.99
CA LEU A 249 -11.46 8.35 -3.37
C LEU A 249 -11.79 6.86 -3.47
N VAL A 250 -11.03 6.10 -4.28
CA VAL A 250 -11.31 4.67 -4.45
C VAL A 250 -11.21 3.91 -3.13
N THR A 251 -10.23 4.25 -2.29
CA THR A 251 -10.01 3.58 -1.00
C THR A 251 -11.13 3.89 0.00
N SER A 252 -11.73 5.08 -0.05
CA SER A 252 -12.78 5.53 0.86
C SER A 252 -14.18 5.06 0.46
N TYR A 253 -14.43 4.81 -0.83
CA TYR A 253 -15.75 4.40 -1.32
C TYR A 253 -15.85 2.91 -1.65
N SER A 254 -14.75 2.25 -2.03
CA SER A 254 -14.77 0.85 -2.46
C SER A 254 -15.09 -0.12 -1.32
N ASN A 255 -15.94 -1.10 -1.60
CA ASN A 255 -16.20 -2.22 -0.70
C ASN A 255 -15.01 -3.21 -0.61
N PHE A 256 -14.06 -3.15 -1.54
CA PHE A 256 -12.80 -3.92 -1.47
C PHE A 256 -11.80 -3.31 -0.48
N SER A 257 -12.03 -2.06 -0.02
CA SER A 257 -11.16 -1.41 0.94
C SER A 257 -11.28 -2.03 2.33
N ARG A 258 -10.30 -2.83 2.72
CA ARG A 258 -10.20 -3.45 4.06
C ARG A 258 -10.25 -2.42 5.19
N ASN A 259 -9.62 -1.27 4.98
CA ASN A 259 -9.62 -0.18 5.96
C ASN A 259 -11.02 0.41 6.13
N ARG A 260 -11.77 0.60 5.04
CA ARG A 260 -13.16 1.04 5.09
C ARG A 260 -14.06 0.01 5.79
N VAL A 261 -13.90 -1.28 5.46
CA VAL A 261 -14.65 -2.37 6.11
C VAL A 261 -14.36 -2.40 7.61
N PHE A 262 -13.08 -2.31 8.00
CA PHE A 262 -12.68 -2.24 9.42
C PHE A 262 -13.34 -1.06 10.13
N GLY A 263 -13.27 0.14 9.54
CA GLY A 263 -13.95 1.32 10.09
C GLY A 263 -15.46 1.13 10.21
N THR A 264 -16.10 0.51 9.23
CA THR A 264 -17.54 0.23 9.26
C THR A 264 -17.93 -0.69 10.44
N MET A 265 -17.11 -1.70 10.72
CA MET A 265 -17.32 -2.56 11.89
C MET A 265 -17.22 -1.77 13.20
N ILE A 266 -16.19 -0.92 13.33
CA ILE A 266 -16.02 -0.03 14.50
C ILE A 266 -17.23 0.91 14.66
N GLY A 267 -17.69 1.54 13.57
CA GLY A 267 -18.87 2.42 13.58
C GLY A 267 -20.16 1.68 13.95
N LYS A 268 -20.26 0.39 13.67
CA LYS A 268 -21.36 -0.50 14.08
C LYS A 268 -21.27 -0.98 15.52
N GLY A 269 -20.22 -0.60 16.27
CA GLY A 269 -20.06 -0.94 17.69
C GLY A 269 -19.16 -2.15 17.97
N TYR A 270 -18.47 -2.72 16.96
CA TYR A 270 -17.45 -3.73 17.21
C TYR A 270 -16.29 -3.12 17.99
N SER A 271 -15.73 -3.87 18.93
CA SER A 271 -14.42 -3.49 19.50
C SER A 271 -13.32 -3.64 18.45
N VAL A 272 -12.24 -2.88 18.61
CA VAL A 272 -11.05 -2.99 17.73
C VAL A 272 -10.57 -4.44 17.63
N LYS A 273 -10.49 -5.13 18.78
CA LYS A 273 -10.05 -6.53 18.85
C LYS A 273 -11.01 -7.46 18.11
N SER A 274 -12.33 -7.29 18.30
CA SER A 274 -13.32 -8.12 17.60
C SER A 274 -13.27 -7.91 16.09
N ALA A 275 -13.16 -6.65 15.64
CA ALA A 275 -13.04 -6.33 14.22
C ALA A 275 -11.76 -6.91 13.59
N GLN A 276 -10.63 -6.88 14.32
CA GLN A 276 -9.37 -7.49 13.84
C GLN A 276 -9.44 -9.02 13.74
N ILE A 277 -10.14 -9.68 14.64
CA ILE A 277 -10.32 -11.15 14.61
C ILE A 277 -11.24 -11.57 13.47
N GLU A 278 -12.32 -10.82 13.23
CA GLU A 278 -13.29 -11.11 12.16
C GLU A 278 -12.71 -10.91 10.76
N MET A 279 -11.71 -10.04 10.63
CA MET A 279 -11.09 -9.78 9.33
C MET A 279 -10.03 -10.82 8.98
N GLU A 280 -10.19 -11.49 7.85
CA GLU A 280 -9.19 -12.44 7.31
C GLU A 280 -7.85 -11.76 6.94
N MET A 281 -7.91 -10.47 6.61
CA MET A 281 -6.74 -9.69 6.18
C MET A 281 -6.64 -8.40 6.99
N ILE A 282 -5.39 -8.02 7.29
CA ILE A 282 -5.06 -6.85 8.09
C ILE A 282 -5.53 -5.53 7.46
N ALA A 283 -6.08 -4.63 8.27
CA ALA A 283 -6.30 -3.23 7.92
C ALA A 283 -5.06 -2.42 8.31
N GLU A 284 -4.19 -2.13 7.34
CA GLU A 284 -2.90 -1.47 7.60
C GLU A 284 -3.04 -0.05 8.16
N GLY A 285 -4.17 0.63 7.88
CA GLY A 285 -4.46 1.93 8.45
C GLY A 285 -4.52 1.95 9.99
N TYR A 286 -4.80 0.81 10.64
CA TYR A 286 -4.68 0.69 12.09
C TYR A 286 -3.25 1.04 12.55
N TYR A 287 -2.24 0.37 11.99
CA TYR A 287 -0.84 0.64 12.33
C TYR A 287 -0.38 2.01 11.84
N GLY A 288 -0.78 2.39 10.61
CA GLY A 288 -0.49 3.70 10.03
C GLY A 288 -0.96 4.86 10.91
N THR A 289 -2.14 4.74 11.54
CA THR A 289 -2.67 5.76 12.45
C THR A 289 -1.71 6.05 13.61
N LYS A 290 -1.17 5.00 14.23
CA LYS A 290 -0.20 5.16 15.34
C LYS A 290 1.09 5.80 14.85
N CYS A 291 1.65 5.33 13.73
CA CYS A 291 2.89 5.86 13.19
C CYS A 291 2.77 7.34 12.78
N ILE A 292 1.69 7.72 12.09
CA ILE A 292 1.45 9.13 11.72
C ILE A 292 1.26 10.01 12.97
N LYS A 293 0.55 9.50 13.99
CA LYS A 293 0.40 10.24 15.26
C LYS A 293 1.73 10.49 15.94
N GLU A 294 2.63 9.49 15.97
CA GLU A 294 3.99 9.63 16.52
C GLU A 294 4.82 10.64 15.71
N LEU A 295 4.83 10.54 14.40
CA LEU A 295 5.52 11.50 13.53
C LEU A 295 5.00 12.92 13.76
N ASN A 296 3.68 13.09 13.87
CA ASN A 296 3.05 14.40 14.02
C ASN A 296 3.33 15.06 15.37
N LYS A 297 3.80 14.34 16.39
CA LYS A 297 4.29 14.95 17.65
C LYS A 297 5.43 15.93 17.43
N HIS A 298 6.22 15.74 16.39
CA HIS A 298 7.35 16.60 16.04
C HIS A 298 7.00 17.62 14.94
N LEU A 299 6.01 17.31 14.10
CA LEU A 299 5.63 18.15 12.96
C LEU A 299 4.56 19.19 13.33
N HIS A 300 3.74 18.91 14.35
CA HIS A 300 2.66 19.76 14.84
C HIS A 300 1.65 20.18 13.75
N VAL A 301 1.39 19.31 12.77
CA VAL A 301 0.38 19.57 11.72
C VAL A 301 -1.02 19.41 12.29
N ASN A 302 -1.94 20.31 11.96
CA ASN A 302 -3.35 20.17 12.33
C ASN A 302 -3.99 19.02 11.51
N MET A 303 -4.27 17.89 12.18
CA MET A 303 -4.77 16.64 11.57
C MET A 303 -6.01 16.09 12.31
N PRO A 304 -7.13 16.83 12.30
CA PRO A 304 -8.31 16.46 13.09
C PRO A 304 -8.90 15.08 12.74
N ILE A 305 -8.81 14.63 11.46
CA ILE A 305 -9.34 13.32 11.07
C ILE A 305 -8.44 12.20 11.58
N VAL A 306 -7.12 12.34 11.47
CA VAL A 306 -6.16 11.37 12.03
C VAL A 306 -6.30 11.30 13.55
N ASP A 307 -6.48 12.45 14.22
CA ASP A 307 -6.65 12.52 15.66
C ASP A 307 -7.93 11.80 16.11
N ALA A 308 -9.05 12.03 15.43
CA ALA A 308 -10.31 11.34 15.72
C ALA A 308 -10.18 9.82 15.54
N VAL A 309 -9.55 9.37 14.45
CA VAL A 309 -9.32 7.93 14.21
C VAL A 309 -8.40 7.35 15.29
N TYR A 310 -7.35 8.06 15.69
CA TYR A 310 -6.44 7.62 16.76
C TYR A 310 -7.20 7.49 18.09
N ASN A 311 -7.96 8.50 18.48
CA ASN A 311 -8.75 8.49 19.71
C ASN A 311 -9.73 7.31 19.77
N ILE A 312 -10.40 7.02 18.65
CA ILE A 312 -11.33 5.87 18.57
C ILE A 312 -10.56 4.54 18.69
N LEU A 313 -9.46 4.37 17.96
CA LEU A 313 -8.80 3.07 17.85
C LEU A 313 -7.88 2.75 19.04
N TYR A 314 -7.23 3.75 19.62
CA TYR A 314 -6.20 3.57 20.65
C TYR A 314 -6.62 4.05 22.02
N GLU A 315 -7.28 5.21 22.11
CA GLU A 315 -7.80 5.75 23.36
C GLU A 315 -9.21 5.20 23.71
N ARG A 316 -9.82 4.45 22.78
CA ARG A 316 -11.13 3.80 22.94
C ARG A 316 -12.28 4.77 23.22
N ILE A 317 -12.17 6.00 22.72
CA ILE A 317 -13.24 6.97 22.79
C ILE A 317 -14.38 6.53 21.87
N SER A 318 -15.61 6.81 22.28
CA SER A 318 -16.79 6.44 21.49
C SER A 318 -16.73 7.04 20.07
N PRO A 319 -16.90 6.22 19.02
CA PRO A 319 -16.93 6.72 17.65
C PRO A 319 -17.98 7.83 17.44
N MET A 320 -19.13 7.71 18.10
CA MET A 320 -20.22 8.70 18.02
C MET A 320 -19.78 10.08 18.56
N ILE A 321 -19.04 10.08 19.68
CA ILE A 321 -18.55 11.32 20.30
C ILE A 321 -17.49 11.96 19.42
N GLU A 322 -16.46 11.19 19.01
CA GLU A 322 -15.35 11.70 18.19
C GLU A 322 -15.82 12.23 16.83
N ILE A 323 -16.70 11.50 16.15
CA ILE A 323 -17.21 11.98 14.84
C ILE A 323 -18.06 13.24 15.02
N LYS A 324 -18.85 13.34 16.11
CA LYS A 324 -19.58 14.57 16.40
C LYS A 324 -18.64 15.78 16.61
N LEU A 325 -17.58 15.61 17.40
CA LEU A 325 -16.57 16.67 17.60
C LEU A 325 -15.85 17.01 16.29
N LEU A 326 -15.58 16.01 15.46
CA LEU A 326 -14.96 16.20 14.15
C LEU A 326 -15.86 17.02 13.22
N THR A 327 -17.19 16.80 13.25
CA THR A 327 -18.13 17.59 12.41
C THR A 327 -18.08 19.09 12.73
N ASP A 328 -17.86 19.45 13.99
CA ASP A 328 -17.77 20.85 14.43
C ASP A 328 -16.46 21.52 13.98
N SER A 329 -15.44 20.73 13.62
CA SER A 329 -14.14 21.22 13.13
C SER A 329 -14.09 21.43 11.61
N PHE A 330 -15.03 20.88 10.86
CA PHE A 330 -15.10 21.01 9.41
C PHE A 330 -15.63 22.39 8.98
N ARG A 331 -15.13 22.87 7.85
CA ARG A 331 -15.55 24.14 7.23
C ARG A 331 -16.22 23.88 5.90
#